data_b3718993a4d951667646460609572b16
#
_entry.id   b3718993a4d951667646460609572b16
#
_cell.length_a   1.000
_cell.length_b   1.000
_cell.length_c   1.000
_cell.angle_alpha   90.00
_cell.angle_beta   90.00
_cell.angle_gamma   90.00
#
_symmetry.space_group_name_H-M   'P 1'
#
loop_
_entity.id
_entity.type
_entity.pdbx_description
1 polymer ?
#
loop_
_entity_poly.entity_id
_entity_poly.type
_entity_poly.pdbx_seq_one_letter_code
_entity_poly.pdbx_strand_id
1 'polypeptide(L)'
;MRNSLRLAVVGAALGVLSFASAANAATTATATATAEVLSTLSVSADTALDFGQIAANTGGTVTVNADSSVSKTGALVSTGTRAPATFTVVGSKGAIVALTLPSSAATLTRSGGTETMSLSGWNSNPNGAFQLDATTGSSTFSVGGTLTVASAQVAGVYSGTFDVSVEYQ
;
A
#
# COMPACT_ATOMS: atom_id res chain seq x y z
N MET A 1 9.62 72.77 -86.28
CA MET A 1 8.23 72.97 -86.73
C MET A 1 7.27 72.37 -85.72
N ARG A 2 6.44 73.23 -85.18
CA ARG A 2 5.07 73.08 -84.73
C ARG A 2 4.80 72.08 -83.59
N ASN A 3 4.57 72.61 -82.38
CA ASN A 3 3.27 72.88 -81.75
C ASN A 3 2.45 71.62 -81.55
N SER A 4 1.99 71.28 -80.33
CA SER A 4 1.05 71.95 -79.42
C SER A 4 0.83 71.04 -78.20
N LEU A 5 0.89 71.52 -77.03
CA LEU A 5 -0.13 72.03 -76.13
C LEU A 5 -1.40 71.13 -76.01
N ARG A 6 -1.63 70.66 -74.79
CA ARG A 6 -2.95 70.61 -74.11
C ARG A 6 -2.94 69.41 -73.12
N LEU A 7 -3.23 69.52 -71.97
CA LEU A 7 -4.19 70.08 -71.07
C LEU A 7 -4.37 69.06 -69.89
N ALA A 8 -4.30 69.58 -68.73
CA ALA A 8 -4.45 68.87 -67.46
C ALA A 8 -5.83 68.18 -67.38
N VAL A 9 -5.82 67.01 -66.65
CA VAL A 9 -6.96 66.56 -65.88
C VAL A 9 -6.47 66.11 -64.54
N VAL A 10 -6.83 66.89 -63.49
CA VAL A 10 -6.73 66.56 -62.12
C VAL A 10 -7.80 65.52 -61.77
N GLY A 11 -7.41 64.31 -61.52
CA GLY A 11 -8.27 63.28 -61.02
C GLY A 11 -7.90 62.98 -59.58
N ALA A 12 -8.62 63.55 -58.63
CA ALA A 12 -8.51 63.21 -57.19
C ALA A 12 -9.09 61.80 -56.97
N ALA A 13 -8.22 60.82 -56.87
CA ALA A 13 -8.61 59.52 -56.40
C ALA A 13 -8.60 59.51 -54.89
N LEU A 14 -9.80 59.55 -54.23
CA LEU A 14 -9.96 59.26 -52.83
C LEU A 14 -9.55 57.80 -52.60
N GLY A 15 -8.38 57.60 -52.01
CA GLY A 15 -7.98 56.30 -51.52
C GLY A 15 -8.80 55.97 -50.26
N VAL A 16 -9.74 55.05 -50.39
CA VAL A 16 -10.39 54.42 -49.21
C VAL A 16 -9.38 53.53 -48.59
N LEU A 17 -8.79 53.99 -47.49
CA LEU A 17 -8.01 53.15 -46.57
C LEU A 17 -8.98 52.19 -45.88
N SER A 18 -9.17 51.02 -46.46
CA SER A 18 -9.80 49.90 -45.76
C SER A 18 -8.86 49.44 -44.66
N PHE A 19 -9.15 49.81 -43.42
CA PHE A 19 -8.55 49.16 -42.24
C PHE A 19 -9.06 47.73 -42.22
N ALA A 20 -8.27 46.80 -42.73
CA ALA A 20 -8.46 45.40 -42.49
C ALA A 20 -8.25 45.14 -41.00
N SER A 21 -9.35 45.04 -40.26
CA SER A 21 -9.28 44.54 -38.91
C SER A 21 -8.70 43.11 -38.96
N ALA A 22 -7.48 42.92 -38.51
CA ALA A 22 -6.93 41.61 -38.27
C ALA A 22 -7.79 40.96 -37.22
N ALA A 23 -8.72 40.13 -37.62
CA ALA A 23 -9.46 39.26 -36.70
C ALA A 23 -8.41 38.34 -36.06
N ASN A 24 -8.07 38.60 -34.82
CA ASN A 24 -7.33 37.62 -34.00
C ASN A 24 -8.19 36.38 -33.87
N ALA A 25 -7.93 35.39 -34.74
CA ALA A 25 -8.52 34.06 -34.56
C ALA A 25 -7.97 33.48 -33.27
N ALA A 26 -8.81 33.39 -32.25
CA ALA A 26 -8.47 32.68 -31.03
C ALA A 26 -8.17 31.21 -31.39
N THR A 27 -6.91 30.80 -31.20
CA THR A 27 -6.55 29.40 -31.35
C THR A 27 -6.93 28.66 -30.05
N THR A 28 -7.82 27.69 -30.18
CA THR A 28 -8.22 26.81 -29.08
C THR A 28 -7.50 25.48 -29.22
N ALA A 29 -6.99 24.96 -28.07
CA ALA A 29 -6.48 23.60 -27.99
C ALA A 29 -7.36 22.80 -27.02
N THR A 30 -7.69 21.57 -27.42
CA THR A 30 -8.45 20.65 -26.56
C THR A 30 -7.49 19.64 -25.93
N ALA A 31 -7.52 19.55 -24.61
CA ALA A 31 -6.82 18.52 -23.84
C ALA A 31 -7.83 17.52 -23.28
N THR A 32 -7.45 16.25 -23.23
CA THR A 32 -8.25 15.19 -22.59
C THR A 32 -7.84 15.11 -21.12
N ALA A 33 -8.82 15.10 -20.23
CA ALA A 33 -8.64 14.80 -18.80
C ALA A 33 -9.22 13.42 -18.53
N THR A 34 -8.44 12.56 -17.84
CA THR A 34 -8.86 11.22 -17.43
C THR A 34 -8.65 11.06 -15.92
N ALA A 35 -9.53 10.30 -15.27
CA ALA A 35 -9.41 9.91 -13.88
C ALA A 35 -9.89 8.46 -13.75
N GLU A 36 -9.18 7.66 -12.95
CA GLU A 36 -9.58 6.33 -12.55
C GLU A 36 -9.95 6.34 -11.07
N VAL A 37 -11.09 5.76 -10.73
CA VAL A 37 -11.54 5.61 -9.34
C VAL A 37 -11.34 4.15 -8.95
N LEU A 38 -10.47 3.94 -7.96
CA LEU A 38 -10.18 2.61 -7.44
C LEU A 38 -11.32 2.12 -6.53
N SER A 39 -11.49 0.79 -6.47
CA SER A 39 -12.39 0.14 -5.50
C SER A 39 -11.89 0.39 -4.08
N THR A 40 -12.79 0.38 -3.10
CA THR A 40 -12.42 0.45 -1.68
C THR A 40 -11.51 -0.72 -1.32
N LEU A 41 -10.37 -0.42 -0.70
CA LEU A 41 -9.45 -1.41 -0.18
C LEU A 41 -9.96 -1.93 1.17
N SER A 42 -9.95 -3.25 1.36
CA SER A 42 -10.28 -3.90 2.62
C SER A 42 -9.28 -4.99 2.95
N VAL A 43 -9.02 -5.21 4.24
CA VAL A 43 -8.20 -6.31 4.75
C VAL A 43 -8.97 -7.04 5.85
N SER A 44 -8.93 -8.36 5.83
CA SER A 44 -9.52 -9.22 6.85
C SER A 44 -8.51 -10.25 7.35
N ALA A 45 -8.53 -10.54 8.65
CA ALA A 45 -7.75 -11.62 9.23
C ALA A 45 -8.50 -12.95 9.05
N ASP A 46 -7.81 -13.96 8.50
CA ASP A 46 -8.36 -15.29 8.24
C ASP A 46 -7.96 -16.28 9.32
N THR A 47 -6.67 -16.27 9.73
CA THR A 47 -6.13 -17.13 10.79
C THR A 47 -5.25 -16.32 11.73
N ALA A 48 -5.19 -16.78 12.99
CA ALA A 48 -4.31 -16.17 13.99
C ALA A 48 -2.86 -16.65 13.84
N LEU A 49 -1.91 -15.84 14.32
CA LEU A 49 -0.52 -16.26 14.54
C LEU A 49 -0.47 -17.19 15.76
N ASP A 50 -0.11 -18.45 15.53
CA ASP A 50 -0.08 -19.50 16.56
C ASP A 50 1.34 -19.98 16.81
N PHE A 51 1.78 -19.91 18.06
CA PHE A 51 3.10 -20.39 18.51
C PHE A 51 3.05 -21.81 19.09
N GLY A 52 1.87 -22.43 19.14
CA GLY A 52 1.67 -23.76 19.70
C GLY A 52 1.79 -23.78 21.22
N GLN A 53 2.31 -24.89 21.74
CA GLN A 53 2.54 -25.11 23.15
C GLN A 53 4.02 -24.94 23.49
N ILE A 54 4.33 -24.16 24.51
CA ILE A 54 5.70 -23.83 24.89
C ILE A 54 5.91 -24.18 26.38
N ALA A 55 6.95 -24.95 26.66
CA ALA A 55 7.46 -25.14 28.05
C ALA A 55 8.69 -24.26 28.23
N ALA A 56 8.58 -23.32 29.18
CA ALA A 56 9.61 -22.34 29.51
C ALA A 56 10.56 -22.87 30.57
N ASN A 57 11.60 -23.62 30.18
CA ASN A 57 12.60 -24.11 31.14
C ASN A 57 13.58 -23.00 31.56
N THR A 58 14.28 -22.42 30.59
CA THR A 58 15.31 -21.39 30.82
C THR A 58 15.00 -20.06 30.18
N GLY A 59 13.85 -19.95 29.52
CA GLY A 59 13.54 -18.82 28.67
C GLY A 59 14.18 -18.92 27.27
N GLY A 60 13.81 -18.00 26.37
CA GLY A 60 14.27 -17.96 25.01
C GLY A 60 13.25 -17.32 24.08
N THR A 61 13.35 -17.61 22.79
CA THR A 61 12.41 -17.14 21.79
C THR A 61 11.86 -18.27 20.95
N VAL A 62 10.63 -18.12 20.49
CA VAL A 62 10.03 -18.95 19.43
C VAL A 62 9.65 -18.02 18.28
N THR A 63 10.18 -18.30 17.10
CA THR A 63 9.85 -17.54 15.87
C THR A 63 9.01 -18.43 14.96
N VAL A 64 7.88 -17.91 14.53
CA VAL A 64 7.07 -18.44 13.44
C VAL A 64 7.17 -17.46 12.30
N ASN A 65 7.79 -17.88 11.20
CA ASN A 65 7.95 -17.03 10.03
C ASN A 65 6.71 -17.06 9.14
N ALA A 66 6.54 -16.04 8.33
CA ALA A 66 5.44 -15.93 7.38
C ALA A 66 5.43 -17.03 6.30
N ASP A 67 6.56 -17.71 6.07
CA ASP A 67 6.69 -18.90 5.20
C ASP A 67 6.37 -20.21 5.93
N SER A 68 5.84 -20.14 7.16
CA SER A 68 5.54 -21.26 8.06
C SER A 68 6.77 -21.98 8.64
N SER A 69 7.98 -21.52 8.37
CA SER A 69 9.17 -22.05 9.04
C SER A 69 9.20 -21.63 10.49
N VAL A 70 9.72 -22.49 11.36
CA VAL A 70 9.75 -22.26 12.81
C VAL A 70 11.16 -22.44 13.34
N SER A 71 11.61 -21.50 14.14
CA SER A 71 12.88 -21.59 14.86
C SER A 71 12.70 -21.24 16.33
N LYS A 72 13.67 -21.65 17.16
CA LYS A 72 13.65 -21.36 18.59
C LYS A 72 15.07 -21.16 19.13
N THR A 73 15.17 -20.40 20.19
CA THR A 73 16.41 -20.23 20.97
C THR A 73 16.18 -20.65 22.42
N GLY A 74 17.27 -20.88 23.15
CA GLY A 74 17.20 -21.35 24.55
C GLY A 74 16.76 -22.81 24.64
N ALA A 75 16.54 -23.29 25.90
CA ALA A 75 16.10 -24.64 26.17
C ALA A 75 14.55 -24.74 26.21
N LEU A 76 13.88 -24.05 25.34
CA LEU A 76 12.43 -24.12 25.20
C LEU A 76 12.00 -25.44 24.55
N VAL A 77 10.98 -26.05 25.06
CA VAL A 77 10.23 -27.10 24.35
C VAL A 77 9.03 -26.45 23.69
N SER A 78 8.96 -26.55 22.37
CA SER A 78 7.86 -25.99 21.59
C SER A 78 7.25 -27.10 20.75
N THR A 79 5.97 -27.36 20.94
CA THR A 79 5.19 -28.44 20.32
C THR A 79 3.84 -27.93 19.83
N GLY A 80 3.05 -28.80 19.23
CA GLY A 80 1.74 -28.46 18.69
C GLY A 80 1.80 -27.76 17.34
N THR A 81 0.65 -27.33 16.87
CA THR A 81 0.50 -26.58 15.63
C THR A 81 1.09 -25.18 15.79
N ARG A 82 1.86 -24.76 14.83
CA ARG A 82 2.42 -23.40 14.74
C ARG A 82 2.21 -22.91 13.34
N ALA A 83 1.61 -21.74 13.23
CA ALA A 83 1.24 -21.19 11.92
C ALA A 83 1.33 -19.65 11.95
N PRO A 84 1.74 -19.02 10.84
CA PRO A 84 1.64 -17.57 10.70
C PRO A 84 0.18 -17.14 10.66
N ALA A 85 -0.07 -15.88 11.00
CA ALA A 85 -1.35 -15.26 10.70
C ALA A 85 -1.51 -15.10 9.19
N THR A 86 -2.73 -15.31 8.69
CA THR A 86 -3.06 -15.08 7.29
C THR A 86 -4.13 -14.01 7.17
N PHE A 87 -4.02 -13.23 6.12
CA PHE A 87 -4.92 -12.12 5.82
C PHE A 87 -5.32 -12.14 4.36
N THR A 88 -6.55 -11.74 4.07
CA THR A 88 -7.04 -11.51 2.72
C THR A 88 -7.24 -10.02 2.49
N VAL A 89 -6.68 -9.52 1.38
CA VAL A 89 -6.87 -8.13 0.89
C VAL A 89 -7.75 -8.16 -0.34
N VAL A 90 -8.71 -7.26 -0.40
CA VAL A 90 -9.60 -7.08 -1.56
C VAL A 90 -9.60 -5.62 -1.97
N GLY A 91 -9.46 -5.36 -3.27
CA GLY A 91 -9.42 -4.02 -3.84
C GLY A 91 -9.53 -4.01 -5.37
N SER A 92 -8.99 -3.01 -6.00
CA SER A 92 -8.98 -2.90 -7.47
C SER A 92 -8.10 -3.97 -8.10
N LYS A 93 -8.61 -4.58 -9.16
CA LYS A 93 -7.93 -5.66 -9.90
C LYS A 93 -6.58 -5.20 -10.43
N GLY A 94 -5.55 -5.98 -10.14
CA GLY A 94 -4.19 -5.70 -10.61
C GLY A 94 -3.51 -4.50 -9.97
N ALA A 95 -4.14 -3.82 -9.00
CA ALA A 95 -3.54 -2.72 -8.29
C ALA A 95 -2.38 -3.18 -7.40
N ILE A 96 -1.38 -2.32 -7.22
CA ILE A 96 -0.29 -2.55 -6.30
C ILE A 96 -0.68 -1.97 -4.94
N VAL A 97 -0.42 -2.73 -3.88
CA VAL A 97 -0.66 -2.34 -2.50
C VAL A 97 0.63 -2.44 -1.68
N ALA A 98 0.81 -1.54 -0.73
CA ALA A 98 1.90 -1.56 0.23
C ALA A 98 1.40 -2.10 1.57
N LEU A 99 2.07 -3.12 2.09
CA LEU A 99 1.82 -3.70 3.40
C LEU A 99 2.73 -3.04 4.44
N THR A 100 2.14 -2.58 5.53
CA THR A 100 2.86 -2.06 6.69
C THR A 100 2.63 -2.98 7.89
N LEU A 101 3.72 -3.49 8.44
CA LEU A 101 3.76 -4.30 9.64
C LEU A 101 3.86 -3.43 10.91
N PRO A 102 3.52 -3.95 12.10
CA PRO A 102 3.68 -3.20 13.35
C PRO A 102 5.13 -2.75 13.54
N SER A 103 5.34 -1.49 13.88
CA SER A 103 6.66 -0.92 14.16
C SER A 103 7.15 -1.18 15.58
N SER A 104 6.26 -1.62 16.48
CA SER A 104 6.52 -1.91 17.88
C SER A 104 6.15 -3.35 18.25
N ALA A 105 6.67 -3.79 19.38
CA ALA A 105 6.29 -5.09 19.94
C ALA A 105 4.83 -5.06 20.43
N ALA A 106 4.11 -6.15 20.18
CA ALA A 106 2.81 -6.42 20.79
C ALA A 106 2.98 -7.19 22.09
N THR A 107 1.99 -7.06 22.96
CA THR A 107 1.98 -7.74 24.28
C THR A 107 0.91 -8.82 24.28
N LEU A 108 1.30 -10.06 24.61
CA LEU A 108 0.37 -11.12 24.91
C LEU A 108 0.21 -11.19 26.43
N THR A 109 -1.03 -11.20 26.91
CA THR A 109 -1.36 -11.26 28.35
C THR A 109 -1.97 -12.60 28.69
N ARG A 110 -1.62 -13.16 29.86
CA ARG A 110 -2.17 -14.42 30.35
C ARG A 110 -3.65 -14.27 30.69
N SER A 111 -4.45 -15.19 30.20
CA SER A 111 -5.87 -15.26 30.56
C SER A 111 -6.03 -15.47 32.08
N GLY A 112 -6.78 -14.58 32.72
CA GLY A 112 -7.00 -14.62 34.19
C GLY A 112 -5.79 -14.19 35.04
N GLY A 113 -4.80 -13.48 34.42
CA GLY A 113 -3.60 -12.99 35.12
C GLY A 113 -3.08 -11.68 34.54
N THR A 114 -1.91 -11.26 35.02
CA THR A 114 -1.25 -10.01 34.58
C THR A 114 0.10 -10.27 33.90
N GLU A 115 0.52 -11.53 33.85
CA GLU A 115 1.79 -11.91 33.25
C GLU A 115 1.72 -11.73 31.76
N THR A 116 2.82 -11.28 31.17
CA THR A 116 2.90 -10.93 29.76
C THR A 116 4.05 -11.61 29.05
N MET A 117 3.93 -11.69 27.73
CA MET A 117 4.99 -12.04 26.79
C MET A 117 5.08 -10.96 25.71
N SER A 118 6.27 -10.70 25.20
CA SER A 118 6.51 -9.76 24.11
C SER A 118 6.55 -10.48 22.78
N LEU A 119 5.82 -9.97 21.80
CA LEU A 119 5.79 -10.43 20.42
C LEU A 119 6.36 -9.33 19.53
N SER A 120 7.41 -9.64 18.78
CA SER A 120 8.16 -8.69 17.95
C SER A 120 8.77 -9.40 16.74
N GLY A 121 9.71 -8.76 16.03
CA GLY A 121 10.43 -9.39 14.93
C GLY A 121 9.50 -9.77 13.77
N TRP A 122 8.58 -8.88 13.43
CA TRP A 122 7.57 -9.07 12.41
C TRP A 122 8.18 -9.34 11.04
N ASN A 123 7.58 -10.26 10.31
CA ASN A 123 7.91 -10.54 8.91
C ASN A 123 6.64 -10.91 8.14
N SER A 124 6.66 -10.76 6.82
CA SER A 124 5.51 -11.06 5.97
C SER A 124 5.92 -11.78 4.69
N ASN A 125 4.97 -12.48 4.11
CA ASN A 125 5.08 -13.10 2.80
C ASN A 125 3.78 -12.91 2.00
N PRO A 126 3.79 -12.17 0.86
CA PRO A 126 4.92 -11.40 0.33
C PRO A 126 5.38 -10.28 1.27
N ASN A 127 6.62 -9.82 1.10
CA ASN A 127 7.21 -8.76 1.91
C ASN A 127 7.07 -7.40 1.21
N GLY A 128 6.57 -6.40 1.93
CA GLY A 128 6.41 -5.04 1.41
C GLY A 128 5.25 -4.90 0.42
N ALA A 129 5.51 -4.32 -0.75
CA ALA A 129 4.48 -4.12 -1.76
C ALA A 129 4.22 -5.40 -2.57
N PHE A 130 2.94 -5.62 -2.92
CA PHE A 130 2.53 -6.73 -3.78
C PHE A 130 1.33 -6.35 -4.64
N GLN A 131 1.08 -7.12 -5.69
CA GLN A 131 -0.02 -6.88 -6.61
C GLN A 131 -1.24 -7.72 -6.22
N LEU A 132 -2.41 -7.09 -6.25
CA LEU A 132 -3.68 -7.79 -6.16
C LEU A 132 -3.93 -8.57 -7.45
N ASP A 133 -4.57 -9.71 -7.34
CA ASP A 133 -4.89 -10.57 -8.49
C ASP A 133 -5.64 -9.79 -9.57
N ALA A 134 -5.17 -9.89 -10.82
CA ALA A 134 -5.69 -9.10 -11.94
C ALA A 134 -7.11 -9.53 -12.37
N THR A 135 -7.57 -10.69 -11.95
CA THR A 135 -8.89 -11.23 -12.28
C THR A 135 -9.90 -10.99 -11.18
N THR A 136 -9.51 -11.24 -9.94
CA THR A 136 -10.41 -11.20 -8.77
C THR A 136 -10.29 -9.90 -7.98
N GLY A 137 -9.13 -9.22 -8.00
CA GLY A 137 -8.83 -8.08 -7.13
C GLY A 137 -8.55 -8.48 -5.68
N SER A 138 -8.32 -9.78 -5.43
CA SER A 138 -8.08 -10.34 -4.09
C SER A 138 -6.72 -11.01 -4.05
N SER A 139 -6.00 -10.84 -2.94
CA SER A 139 -4.73 -11.54 -2.68
C SER A 139 -4.60 -11.84 -1.19
N THR A 140 -3.82 -12.84 -0.85
CA THR A 140 -3.53 -13.20 0.54
C THR A 140 -2.08 -12.91 0.89
N PHE A 141 -1.84 -12.59 2.15
CA PHE A 141 -0.49 -12.49 2.71
C PHE A 141 -0.45 -13.11 4.09
N SER A 142 0.76 -13.53 4.50
CA SER A 142 0.99 -14.11 5.81
C SER A 142 1.89 -13.20 6.64
N VAL A 143 1.70 -13.22 7.96
CA VAL A 143 2.53 -12.47 8.92
C VAL A 143 3.03 -13.41 10.00
N GLY A 144 4.34 -13.41 10.19
CA GLY A 144 5.04 -14.09 11.25
C GLY A 144 5.62 -13.14 12.28
N GLY A 145 6.13 -13.71 13.37
CA GLY A 145 6.77 -12.94 14.44
C GLY A 145 7.57 -13.81 15.40
N THR A 146 8.24 -13.14 16.32
CA THR A 146 9.07 -13.75 17.35
C THR A 146 8.50 -13.49 18.74
N LEU A 147 8.10 -14.55 19.42
CA LEU A 147 7.62 -14.51 20.80
C LEU A 147 8.80 -14.68 21.76
N THR A 148 8.96 -13.74 22.69
CA THR A 148 9.95 -13.83 23.76
C THR A 148 9.30 -14.45 25.00
N VAL A 149 9.91 -15.52 25.50
CA VAL A 149 9.45 -16.29 26.66
C VAL A 149 10.47 -16.14 27.78
N ALA A 150 10.05 -15.62 28.93
CA ALA A 150 10.93 -15.48 30.10
C ALA A 150 11.24 -16.83 30.72
N SER A 151 12.36 -16.90 31.47
CA SER A 151 12.61 -18.04 32.36
C SER A 151 11.50 -18.10 33.41
N ALA A 152 11.02 -19.29 33.71
CA ALA A 152 9.90 -19.50 34.64
C ALA A 152 8.61 -18.71 34.28
N GLN A 153 8.35 -18.51 33.00
CA GLN A 153 7.09 -17.93 32.55
C GLN A 153 5.91 -18.72 33.12
N VAL A 154 4.97 -18.02 33.75
CA VAL A 154 3.81 -18.66 34.40
C VAL A 154 2.98 -19.41 33.36
N ALA A 155 2.61 -20.65 33.71
CA ALA A 155 1.78 -21.48 32.83
C ALA A 155 0.38 -20.87 32.61
N GLY A 156 -0.13 -20.97 31.41
CA GLY A 156 -1.45 -20.42 31.03
C GLY A 156 -1.57 -20.18 29.56
N VAL A 157 -2.75 -19.72 29.14
CA VAL A 157 -2.99 -19.27 27.77
C VAL A 157 -2.70 -17.78 27.67
N TYR A 158 -1.86 -17.40 26.75
CA TYR A 158 -1.49 -16.00 26.47
C TYR A 158 -2.12 -15.58 25.16
N SER A 159 -2.73 -14.41 25.14
CA SER A 159 -3.35 -13.83 23.94
C SER A 159 -3.09 -12.32 23.85
N GLY A 160 -3.07 -11.81 22.65
CA GLY A 160 -2.91 -10.40 22.32
C GLY A 160 -3.26 -10.16 20.86
N THR A 161 -3.27 -8.90 20.46
CA THR A 161 -3.56 -8.47 19.09
C THR A 161 -2.41 -7.66 18.54
N PHE A 162 -2.31 -7.65 17.23
CA PHE A 162 -1.44 -6.75 16.48
C PHE A 162 -2.17 -6.28 15.23
N ASP A 163 -1.81 -5.10 14.73
CA ASP A 163 -2.45 -4.49 13.60
C ASP A 163 -1.50 -4.49 12.39
N VAL A 164 -2.05 -4.74 11.22
CA VAL A 164 -1.40 -4.56 9.93
C VAL A 164 -2.21 -3.58 9.12
N SER A 165 -1.56 -2.78 8.27
CA SER A 165 -2.25 -1.89 7.35
C SER A 165 -1.82 -2.12 5.92
N VAL A 166 -2.76 -1.88 5.00
CA VAL A 166 -2.54 -2.01 3.57
C VAL A 166 -3.08 -0.77 2.89
N GLU A 167 -2.27 -0.17 2.00
CA GLU A 167 -2.62 1.04 1.26
C GLU A 167 -2.33 0.84 -0.22
N TYR A 168 -3.08 1.51 -1.10
CA TYR A 168 -2.74 1.58 -2.53
C TYR A 168 -1.43 2.36 -2.72
N GLN A 169 -0.63 1.92 -3.70
CA GLN A 169 0.65 2.52 -4.05
C GLN A 169 0.55 3.32 -5.36
#